data_308afd142df63f1a6cfa869f3730ceb3
#
_entry.id   308afd142df63f1a6cfa869f3730ceb3
#
_cell.length_a   1.000
_cell.length_b   1.000
_cell.length_c   1.000
_cell.angle_alpha   90.00
_cell.angle_beta   90.00
_cell.angle_gamma   90.00
#
_symmetry.space_group_name_H-M   'P 1'
#
loop_
_entity.id
_entity.type
_entity.pdbx_description
1 polymer ?
#
loop_
_entity_poly.entity_id
_entity_poly.type
_entity_poly.pdbx_seq_one_letter_code
_entity_poly.pdbx_strand_id
1 'polypeptide(L)'
;MAIRHGNKTYMQILLDPNRAELLANLAEGLKVRPTGWIRDVIYKELERCVPSDAYAEALEKDKEAWQDSVRRRVEGRMRSRKEASEA
;
A
#
# COMPACT_ATOMS: atom_id res chain seq x y z
N MET A 1 13.76 -5.65 -7.63
CA MET A 1 12.79 -6.61 -8.13
C MET A 1 11.49 -6.46 -7.34
N ALA A 2 10.35 -6.41 -8.01
CA ALA A 2 9.06 -6.17 -7.38
C ALA A 2 8.27 -7.46 -7.25
N ILE A 3 7.75 -7.73 -6.04
CA ILE A 3 6.93 -8.91 -5.77
C ILE A 3 5.55 -8.43 -5.31
N ARG A 4 4.51 -9.01 -5.89
CA ARG A 4 3.15 -8.67 -5.55
C ARG A 4 2.76 -9.22 -4.18
N HIS A 5 2.12 -8.38 -3.37
CA HIS A 5 1.64 -8.75 -2.05
C HIS A 5 0.20 -8.26 -1.88
N GLY A 6 -0.78 -9.13 -2.14
CA GLY A 6 -2.19 -8.75 -2.22
C GLY A 6 -2.42 -7.80 -3.38
N ASN A 7 -3.01 -6.63 -3.11
CA ASN A 7 -3.19 -5.58 -4.10
C ASN A 7 -2.00 -4.62 -4.19
N LYS A 8 -0.91 -4.93 -3.50
CA LYS A 8 0.30 -4.09 -3.47
C LYS A 8 1.49 -4.85 -4.02
N THR A 9 2.45 -4.09 -4.52
CA THR A 9 3.72 -4.62 -4.99
C THR A 9 4.76 -4.46 -3.89
N TYR A 10 5.47 -5.52 -3.56
CA TYR A 10 6.51 -5.50 -2.55
C TYR A 10 7.81 -5.01 -3.16
N MET A 11 8.41 -4.00 -2.56
CA MET A 11 9.73 -3.49 -2.91
C MET A 11 10.59 -3.42 -1.67
N GLN A 12 11.83 -3.87 -1.78
CA GLN A 12 12.78 -3.80 -0.68
C GLN A 12 13.64 -2.56 -0.80
N ILE A 13 13.72 -1.78 0.28
CA ILE A 13 14.54 -0.58 0.36
C ILE A 13 15.51 -0.74 1.52
N LEU A 14 16.79 -0.50 1.25
CA LEU A 14 17.84 -0.53 2.27
C LEU A 14 18.30 0.89 2.54
N LEU A 15 18.38 1.25 3.81
CA LEU A 15 18.86 2.56 4.27
C LEU A 15 20.15 2.39 5.07
N ASP A 16 20.99 3.39 5.01
CA ASP A 16 22.19 3.41 5.82
C ASP A 16 21.81 3.54 7.32
N PRO A 17 22.55 2.89 8.24
CA PRO A 17 22.11 2.76 9.64
C PRO A 17 21.78 4.07 10.34
N ASN A 18 22.61 5.08 10.18
CA ASN A 18 22.40 6.34 10.88
C ASN A 18 21.19 7.12 10.35
N ARG A 19 20.97 7.09 9.04
CA ARG A 19 19.80 7.73 8.44
C ARG A 19 18.53 6.93 8.73
N ALA A 20 18.65 5.61 8.82
CA ALA A 20 17.52 4.76 9.24
C ALA A 20 17.11 5.10 10.68
N GLU A 21 18.07 5.35 11.57
CA GLU A 21 17.78 5.75 12.94
C GLU A 21 17.06 7.10 13.00
N LEU A 22 17.51 8.07 12.18
CA LEU A 22 16.83 9.36 12.08
C LEU A 22 15.39 9.20 11.65
N LEU A 23 15.15 8.32 10.66
CA LEU A 23 13.79 8.01 10.20
C LEU A 23 12.95 7.40 11.31
N ALA A 24 13.48 6.42 12.03
CA ALA A 24 12.77 5.77 13.13
C ALA A 24 12.38 6.77 14.21
N ASN A 25 13.30 7.66 14.58
CA ASN A 25 13.04 8.70 15.58
C ASN A 25 12.00 9.70 15.12
N LEU A 26 12.06 10.10 13.86
CA LEU A 26 11.07 11.02 13.29
C LEU A 26 9.68 10.39 13.29
N ALA A 27 9.57 9.15 12.83
CA ALA A 27 8.30 8.43 12.77
C ALA A 27 7.70 8.24 14.16
N GLU A 28 8.53 7.92 15.15
CA GLU A 28 8.09 7.80 16.54
C GLU A 28 7.53 9.12 17.06
N GLY A 29 8.21 10.23 16.79
CA GLY A 29 7.75 11.56 17.18
C GLY A 29 6.42 11.95 16.52
N LEU A 30 6.19 11.51 15.30
CA LEU A 30 4.95 11.74 14.56
C LEU A 30 3.86 10.71 14.88
N LYS A 31 4.19 9.67 15.65
CA LYS A 31 3.29 8.55 15.97
C LYS A 31 2.77 7.83 14.73
N VAL A 32 3.66 7.63 13.76
CA VAL A 32 3.36 6.90 12.52
C VAL A 32 4.36 5.77 12.34
N ARG A 33 4.02 4.80 11.50
CA ARG A 33 4.94 3.73 11.15
C ARG A 33 5.97 4.26 10.14
N PRO A 34 7.27 3.90 10.28
CA PRO A 34 8.29 4.32 9.32
C PRO A 34 7.95 3.95 7.87
N THR A 35 7.43 2.74 7.64
CA THR A 35 7.06 2.27 6.30
C THR A 35 5.91 3.08 5.70
N GLY A 36 4.93 3.48 6.51
CA GLY A 36 3.83 4.35 6.07
C GLY A 36 4.33 5.73 5.68
N TRP A 37 5.24 6.29 6.49
CA TRP A 37 5.84 7.58 6.20
C TRP A 37 6.65 7.55 4.91
N ILE A 38 7.44 6.48 4.70
CA ILE A 38 8.21 6.29 3.47
C ILE A 38 7.27 6.25 2.26
N ARG A 39 6.17 5.51 2.36
CA ARG A 39 5.19 5.40 1.27
C ARG A 39 4.61 6.76 0.90
N ASP A 40 4.23 7.55 1.90
CA ASP A 40 3.67 8.88 1.67
C ASP A 40 4.68 9.81 0.99
N VAL A 41 5.94 9.75 1.40
CA VAL A 41 7.02 10.55 0.79
C VAL A 41 7.22 10.14 -0.67
N ILE A 42 7.26 8.83 -0.93
CA ILE A 42 7.43 8.31 -2.30
C ILE A 42 6.26 8.76 -3.18
N TYR A 43 5.03 8.69 -2.70
CA TYR A 43 3.86 9.10 -3.47
C TYR A 43 3.89 10.60 -3.79
N LYS A 44 4.28 11.43 -2.84
CA LYS A 44 4.43 12.87 -3.07
C LYS A 44 5.51 13.17 -4.12
N GLU A 45 6.64 12.47 -4.05
CA GLU A 45 7.73 12.65 -5.02
C GLU A 45 7.33 12.15 -6.41
N LEU A 46 6.63 11.03 -6.50
CA LEU A 46 6.12 10.53 -7.78
C LEU A 46 5.18 11.55 -8.44
N GLU A 47 4.27 12.11 -7.65
CA GLU A 47 3.33 13.12 -8.16
C GLU A 47 4.07 14.33 -8.72
N ARG A 48 5.18 14.70 -8.09
CA ARG A 48 6.02 15.83 -8.55
C ARG A 48 6.86 15.48 -9.77
N CYS A 49 7.35 14.25 -9.88
CA CYS A 49 8.35 13.85 -10.88
C CYS A 49 7.77 13.28 -12.17
N VAL A 50 6.56 12.72 -12.14
CA VAL A 50 5.92 12.16 -13.34
C VAL A 50 4.86 13.12 -13.88
N PRO A 51 4.44 12.99 -15.16
CA PRO A 51 3.34 13.78 -15.68
C PRO A 51 2.07 13.58 -14.86
N SER A 52 1.29 14.66 -14.65
CA SER A 52 0.10 14.62 -13.80
C SER A 52 -0.95 13.62 -14.28
N ASP A 53 -1.10 13.46 -15.60
CA ASP A 53 -2.03 12.48 -16.17
C ASP A 53 -1.58 11.05 -15.93
N ALA A 54 -0.28 10.77 -15.95
CA ALA A 54 0.27 9.46 -15.65
C ALA A 54 0.03 9.09 -14.18
N TYR A 55 0.25 10.03 -13.28
CA TYR A 55 0.00 9.81 -11.85
C TYR A 55 -1.50 9.58 -11.58
N ALA A 56 -2.36 10.40 -12.18
CA ALA A 56 -3.80 10.29 -12.01
C ALA A 56 -4.32 8.95 -12.52
N GLU A 57 -3.83 8.47 -13.66
CA GLU A 57 -4.19 7.16 -14.20
C GLU A 57 -3.76 6.02 -13.28
N ALA A 58 -2.53 6.08 -12.77
CA ALA A 58 -2.02 5.08 -11.83
C ALA A 58 -2.85 5.06 -10.54
N LEU A 59 -3.17 6.22 -10.01
CA LEU A 59 -3.99 6.35 -8.81
C LEU A 59 -5.38 5.71 -9.01
N GLU A 60 -6.00 5.96 -10.15
CA GLU A 60 -7.32 5.40 -10.46
C GLU A 60 -7.27 3.88 -10.58
N LYS A 61 -6.25 3.35 -11.24
CA LYS A 61 -6.05 1.91 -11.36
C LYS A 61 -5.82 1.26 -10.00
N ASP A 62 -5.08 1.93 -9.12
CA ASP A 62 -4.85 1.43 -7.76
C ASP A 62 -6.13 1.40 -6.95
N LYS A 63 -6.98 2.42 -7.08
CA LYS A 63 -8.29 2.44 -6.42
C LYS A 63 -9.18 1.29 -6.88
N GLU A 64 -9.22 1.03 -8.19
CA GLU A 64 -10.00 -0.07 -8.75
C GLU A 64 -9.50 -1.42 -8.23
N ALA A 65 -8.20 -1.63 -8.20
CA ALA A 65 -7.59 -2.85 -7.69
C ALA A 65 -7.92 -3.06 -6.21
N TRP A 66 -7.90 -2.00 -5.42
CA TRP A 66 -8.26 -2.06 -4.01
C TRP A 66 -9.74 -2.41 -3.82
N GLN A 67 -10.63 -1.79 -4.60
CA GLN A 67 -12.06 -2.07 -4.55
C GLN A 67 -12.36 -3.51 -4.91
N ASP A 68 -11.72 -4.04 -5.96
CA ASP A 68 -11.84 -5.44 -6.34
C ASP A 68 -11.36 -6.38 -5.25
N SER A 69 -10.25 -6.06 -4.59
CA SER A 69 -9.71 -6.84 -3.49
C SER A 69 -10.70 -6.92 -2.32
N VAL A 70 -11.30 -5.79 -1.96
CA VAL A 70 -12.31 -5.72 -0.89
C VAL A 70 -13.55 -6.52 -1.28
N ARG A 71 -14.03 -6.37 -2.51
CA ARG A 71 -15.20 -7.09 -3.00
C ARG A 71 -15.00 -8.61 -2.93
N ARG A 72 -13.86 -9.10 -3.36
CA ARG A 72 -13.53 -10.53 -3.31
C ARG A 72 -13.54 -11.07 -1.89
N ARG A 73 -13.02 -10.29 -0.92
CA ARG A 73 -13.05 -10.69 0.48
C ARG A 73 -14.47 -10.79 1.02
N VAL A 74 -15.32 -9.83 0.69
CA VAL A 74 -16.72 -9.82 1.11
C VAL A 74 -17.46 -11.01 0.51
N GLU A 75 -17.31 -11.24 -0.79
CA GLU A 75 -17.92 -12.39 -1.48
C GLU A 75 -17.48 -13.71 -0.88
N GLY A 76 -16.19 -13.85 -0.55
CA GLY A 76 -15.66 -15.03 0.10
C GLY A 76 -16.28 -15.29 1.46
N ARG A 77 -16.47 -14.24 2.27
CA ARG A 77 -17.13 -14.36 3.58
C ARG A 77 -18.60 -14.76 3.44
N MET A 78 -19.31 -14.17 2.50
CA MET A 78 -20.72 -14.52 2.22
C MET A 78 -20.86 -15.95 1.77
N ARG A 79 -19.97 -16.41 0.91
CA ARG A 79 -19.96 -17.80 0.43
C ARG A 79 -19.71 -18.78 1.58
N SER A 80 -18.76 -18.49 2.44
CA SER A 80 -18.44 -19.30 3.62
C SER A 80 -19.64 -19.41 4.58
N ARG A 81 -20.36 -18.31 4.82
CA ARG A 81 -21.54 -18.28 5.66
C ARG A 81 -22.66 -19.14 5.06
N LYS A 82 -22.85 -19.05 3.75
CA LYS A 82 -23.87 -19.82 3.05
C LYS A 82 -23.58 -21.31 3.15
N GLU A 83 -22.35 -21.72 2.91
CA GLU A 83 -21.92 -23.11 3.03
C GLU A 83 -22.11 -23.64 4.46
N ALA A 84 -21.77 -22.85 5.48
CA ALA A 84 -21.96 -23.22 6.87
C ALA A 84 -23.43 -23.40 7.24
N SER A 85 -24.33 -22.57 6.68
CA SER A 85 -25.76 -22.67 6.97
C SER A 85 -26.44 -23.82 6.24
N GLU A 86 -25.87 -24.31 5.17
CA GLU A 86 -26.37 -25.45 4.40
C GLU A 86 -25.90 -26.79 4.96
N ALA A 87 -24.89 -26.76 5.80
CA ALA A 87 -24.37 -27.95 6.45
C ALA A 87 -25.20 -28.30 7.68
#